data_f034b7acd967e441b4dd825bcd1080f8
#
_entry.id   f034b7acd967e441b4dd825bcd1080f8
#
_cell.length_a   1.000
_cell.length_b   1.000
_cell.length_c   1.000
_cell.angle_alpha   90.00
_cell.angle_beta   90.00
_cell.angle_gamma   90.00
#
_symmetry.space_group_name_H-M   'P 1'
#
loop_
_entity.id
_entity.type
_entity.pdbx_description
1 polymer ?
#
loop_
_entity_poly.entity_id
_entity_poly.type
_entity_poly.pdbx_seq_one_letter_code
_entity_poly.pdbx_strand_id
1 'polypeptide(L)'
;MIEVFGRNIANRMNEITIEEFEKISAIHNNKELDNIEKQLKVFEVVGVEEDEWDDFKYFVEKTKEFNSNNLDNKEPISEIELDGYTYKAEMKLSVKDTKLIEKIITKENKHSVSDIMALMFKRTDLSNTEHYDNAHLKHKSKLFRLQPAEIAIPYLTFVTETISNHAQKQAAESVESNND
;
A
#
# COMPACT_ATOMS: atom_id res chain seq x y z
N MET A 1 -6.46 -17.49 -5.39
CA MET A 1 -7.47 -17.82 -4.36
C MET A 1 -7.46 -19.31 -4.10
N ILE A 2 -7.68 -19.70 -2.87
CA ILE A 2 -7.86 -21.09 -2.47
C ILE A 2 -9.34 -21.32 -2.10
N GLU A 3 -9.87 -22.49 -2.42
CA GLU A 3 -11.21 -22.86 -1.98
C GLU A 3 -11.13 -23.44 -0.57
N VAL A 4 -11.80 -22.80 0.38
CA VAL A 4 -11.89 -23.22 1.78
C VAL A 4 -13.34 -22.99 2.23
N PHE A 5 -13.94 -23.98 2.88
CA PHE A 5 -15.36 -23.93 3.30
C PHE A 5 -16.37 -23.59 2.18
N GLY A 6 -16.07 -24.02 0.95
CA GLY A 6 -16.90 -23.72 -0.21
C GLY A 6 -16.82 -22.26 -0.70
N ARG A 7 -15.85 -21.50 -0.23
CA ARG A 7 -15.58 -20.11 -0.63
C ARG A 7 -14.16 -19.96 -1.16
N ASN A 8 -13.97 -19.00 -2.04
CA ASN A 8 -12.65 -18.59 -2.50
C ASN A 8 -12.06 -17.56 -1.55
N ILE A 9 -10.96 -17.93 -0.88
CA ILE A 9 -10.22 -17.05 0.03
C ILE A 9 -8.94 -16.61 -0.64
N ALA A 10 -8.61 -15.33 -0.54
CA ALA A 10 -7.37 -14.78 -1.07
C ALA A 10 -6.15 -15.40 -0.35
N ASN A 11 -5.18 -15.86 -1.12
CA ASN A 11 -3.92 -16.40 -0.59
C ASN A 11 -2.67 -15.81 -1.24
N ARG A 12 -2.85 -14.81 -2.10
CA ARG A 12 -1.77 -14.09 -2.81
C ARG A 12 -2.04 -12.60 -2.84
N MET A 13 -0.98 -11.81 -2.97
CA MET A 13 -1.07 -10.34 -3.02
C MET A 13 -1.87 -9.79 -4.19
N ASN A 14 -1.92 -10.50 -5.32
CA ASN A 14 -2.74 -10.12 -6.48
C ASN A 14 -4.24 -10.45 -6.31
N GLU A 15 -4.58 -11.13 -5.24
CA GLU A 15 -5.96 -11.55 -4.92
C GLU A 15 -6.60 -10.70 -3.83
N ILE A 16 -5.80 -9.87 -3.13
CA ILE A 16 -6.28 -8.88 -2.17
C ILE A 16 -6.22 -7.49 -2.79
N THR A 17 -7.10 -6.63 -2.30
CA THR A 17 -7.13 -5.21 -2.66
C THR A 17 -6.10 -4.41 -1.85
N ILE A 18 -5.80 -3.19 -2.29
CA ILE A 18 -4.97 -2.25 -1.52
C ILE A 18 -5.61 -1.98 -0.15
N GLU A 19 -6.94 -1.90 -0.05
CA GLU A 19 -7.63 -1.69 1.23
C GLU A 19 -7.41 -2.86 2.21
N GLU A 20 -7.50 -4.10 1.73
CA GLU A 20 -7.23 -5.28 2.55
C GLU A 20 -5.76 -5.33 2.97
N PHE A 21 -4.84 -5.00 2.07
CA PHE A 21 -3.41 -4.88 2.39
C PHE A 21 -3.15 -3.82 3.48
N GLU A 22 -3.79 -2.66 3.41
CA GLU A 22 -3.69 -1.60 4.43
C GLU A 22 -4.21 -2.09 5.80
N LYS A 23 -5.33 -2.83 5.82
CA LYS A 23 -5.87 -3.45 7.05
C LYS A 23 -4.91 -4.48 7.63
N ILE A 24 -4.37 -5.38 6.81
CA ILE A 24 -3.39 -6.40 7.22
C ILE A 24 -2.13 -5.73 7.80
N SER A 25 -1.61 -4.71 7.12
CA SER A 25 -0.45 -3.96 7.58
C SER A 25 -0.70 -3.29 8.95
N ALA A 26 -1.88 -2.70 9.14
CA ALA A 26 -2.28 -2.11 10.42
C ALA A 26 -2.36 -3.15 11.54
N ILE A 27 -2.88 -4.36 11.26
CA ILE A 27 -2.92 -5.47 12.22
C ILE A 27 -1.51 -5.89 12.62
N HIS A 28 -0.60 -6.08 11.66
CA HIS A 28 0.78 -6.48 11.95
C HIS A 28 1.54 -5.44 12.79
N ASN A 29 1.29 -4.16 12.55
CA ASN A 29 1.92 -3.06 13.27
C ASN A 29 1.29 -2.77 14.64
N ASN A 30 0.14 -3.36 14.96
CA ASN A 30 -0.51 -3.19 16.25
C ASN A 30 0.27 -3.94 17.35
N LYS A 31 0.82 -3.17 18.30
CA LYS A 31 1.64 -3.70 19.43
C LYS A 31 0.80 -4.26 20.58
N GLU A 32 -0.50 -3.97 20.59
CA GLU A 32 -1.42 -4.44 21.63
C GLU A 32 -1.92 -5.86 21.37
N LEU A 33 -1.82 -6.33 20.11
CA LEU A 33 -2.23 -7.66 19.71
C LEU A 33 -1.06 -8.65 19.81
N ASP A 34 -1.34 -9.84 20.34
CA ASP A 34 -0.40 -10.96 20.27
C ASP A 34 -0.37 -11.59 18.86
N ASN A 35 0.53 -12.55 18.64
CA ASN A 35 0.71 -13.17 17.32
C ASN A 35 -0.52 -13.99 16.88
N ILE A 36 -1.24 -14.59 17.81
CA ILE A 36 -2.44 -15.37 17.52
C ILE A 36 -3.58 -14.44 17.13
N GLU A 37 -3.81 -13.40 17.93
CA GLU A 37 -4.82 -12.38 17.63
C GLU A 37 -4.58 -11.69 16.28
N LYS A 38 -3.32 -11.39 15.95
CA LYS A 38 -2.96 -10.84 14.63
C LYS A 38 -3.34 -11.78 13.50
N GLN A 39 -3.03 -13.07 13.65
CA GLN A 39 -3.37 -14.06 12.62
C GLN A 39 -4.89 -14.19 12.43
N LEU A 40 -5.65 -14.27 13.51
CA LEU A 40 -7.11 -14.33 13.45
C LEU A 40 -7.71 -13.12 12.75
N LYS A 41 -7.24 -11.91 13.09
CA LYS A 41 -7.68 -10.67 12.43
C LYS A 41 -7.30 -10.60 10.94
N VAL A 42 -6.16 -11.16 10.54
CA VAL A 42 -5.81 -11.28 9.12
C VAL A 42 -6.77 -12.22 8.40
N PHE A 43 -7.19 -13.32 9.03
CA PHE A 43 -8.19 -14.22 8.46
C PHE A 43 -9.54 -13.53 8.24
N GLU A 44 -10.00 -12.73 9.21
CA GLU A 44 -11.21 -11.91 9.04
C GLU A 44 -11.11 -11.00 7.79
N VAL A 45 -9.94 -10.35 7.59
CA VAL A 45 -9.74 -9.46 6.43
C VAL A 45 -9.84 -10.21 5.11
N VAL A 46 -9.35 -11.44 5.04
CA VAL A 46 -9.42 -12.26 3.81
C VAL A 46 -10.69 -13.10 3.69
N GLY A 47 -11.65 -12.89 4.60
CA GLY A 47 -12.99 -13.46 4.50
C GLY A 47 -13.19 -14.80 5.20
N VAL A 48 -12.36 -15.16 6.20
CA VAL A 48 -12.59 -16.31 7.08
C VAL A 48 -13.47 -15.88 8.25
N GLU A 49 -14.56 -16.61 8.50
CA GLU A 49 -15.50 -16.30 9.58
C GLU A 49 -15.03 -16.89 10.93
N GLU A 50 -15.51 -16.32 12.04
CA GLU A 50 -15.06 -16.69 13.39
C GLU A 50 -15.37 -18.16 13.74
N ASP A 51 -16.47 -18.69 13.28
CA ASP A 51 -16.86 -20.08 13.50
C ASP A 51 -16.02 -21.10 12.71
N GLU A 52 -15.18 -20.63 11.78
CA GLU A 52 -14.28 -21.45 10.99
C GLU A 52 -12.86 -21.54 11.56
N TRP A 53 -12.59 -20.85 12.68
CA TRP A 53 -11.26 -20.80 13.29
C TRP A 53 -10.82 -22.12 13.95
N ASP A 54 -11.72 -23.06 14.18
CA ASP A 54 -11.41 -24.37 14.77
C ASP A 54 -10.42 -25.18 13.90
N ASP A 55 -10.36 -24.93 12.58
CA ASP A 55 -9.37 -25.48 11.66
C ASP A 55 -8.10 -24.61 11.55
N PHE A 56 -7.78 -23.89 12.60
CA PHE A 56 -6.68 -22.92 12.71
C PHE A 56 -5.35 -23.37 12.12
N LYS A 57 -4.96 -24.63 12.29
CA LYS A 57 -3.70 -25.17 11.77
C LYS A 57 -3.66 -25.14 10.24
N TYR A 58 -4.76 -25.47 9.61
CA TYR A 58 -4.88 -25.43 8.15
C TYR A 58 -4.73 -24.00 7.60
N PHE A 59 -5.37 -23.03 8.27
CA PHE A 59 -5.26 -21.62 7.90
C PHE A 59 -3.85 -21.08 8.09
N VAL A 60 -3.16 -21.42 9.17
CA VAL A 60 -1.77 -21.00 9.42
C VAL A 60 -0.82 -21.49 8.31
N GLU A 61 -1.00 -22.73 7.85
CA GLU A 61 -0.21 -23.27 6.76
C GLU A 61 -0.46 -22.50 5.45
N LYS A 62 -1.71 -22.14 5.18
CA LYS A 62 -2.09 -21.39 3.98
C LYS A 62 -1.64 -19.93 4.02
N THR A 63 -1.67 -19.28 5.18
CA THR A 63 -1.16 -17.90 5.31
C THR A 63 0.36 -17.81 5.21
N LYS A 64 1.11 -18.88 5.47
CA LYS A 64 2.56 -18.91 5.17
C LYS A 64 2.83 -18.75 3.68
N GLU A 65 1.99 -19.32 2.82
CA GLU A 65 2.09 -19.10 1.36
C GLU A 65 1.84 -17.63 0.99
N PHE A 66 1.01 -16.93 1.76
CA PHE A 66 0.71 -15.49 1.56
C PHE A 66 1.95 -14.60 1.74
N ASN A 67 2.80 -14.94 2.71
CA ASN A 67 4.04 -14.19 3.01
C ASN A 67 5.23 -14.55 2.11
N SER A 68 5.15 -15.64 1.34
CA SER A 68 6.27 -16.18 0.56
C SER A 68 6.29 -15.77 -0.91
N ASN A 69 5.30 -15.00 -1.37
CA ASN A 69 5.29 -14.52 -2.76
C ASN A 69 6.38 -13.47 -2.96
N ASN A 70 7.35 -13.79 -3.82
CA ASN A 70 8.37 -12.86 -4.32
C ASN A 70 7.68 -11.68 -5.04
N LEU A 71 7.45 -10.61 -4.29
CA LEU A 71 6.91 -9.35 -4.78
C LEU A 71 8.00 -8.46 -5.39
N ASP A 72 9.27 -8.86 -5.20
CA ASP A 72 10.45 -8.04 -5.46
C ASP A 72 10.75 -7.78 -6.94
N ASN A 73 10.02 -8.43 -7.87
CA ASN A 73 10.35 -8.38 -9.30
C ASN A 73 9.19 -7.94 -10.21
N LYS A 74 8.16 -7.26 -9.69
CA LYS A 74 7.12 -6.72 -10.56
C LYS A 74 7.53 -5.36 -11.10
N GLU A 75 7.49 -5.23 -12.42
CA GLU A 75 7.65 -3.93 -13.06
C GLU A 75 6.45 -3.02 -12.73
N PRO A 76 6.69 -1.73 -12.45
CA PRO A 76 5.62 -0.79 -12.21
C PRO A 76 4.77 -0.61 -13.48
N ILE A 77 3.46 -0.62 -13.33
CA ILE A 77 2.55 -0.30 -14.43
C ILE A 77 2.68 1.20 -14.75
N SER A 78 2.84 1.55 -16.01
CA SER A 78 2.97 2.95 -16.42
C SER A 78 1.64 3.69 -16.50
N GLU A 79 0.53 2.96 -16.63
CA GLU A 79 -0.80 3.50 -16.88
C GLU A 79 -1.89 2.57 -16.33
N ILE A 80 -2.98 3.16 -15.84
CA ILE A 80 -4.17 2.43 -15.37
C ILE A 80 -5.44 3.20 -15.74
N GLU A 81 -6.50 2.47 -16.09
CA GLU A 81 -7.83 3.04 -16.27
C GLU A 81 -8.68 2.84 -15.02
N LEU A 82 -9.17 3.93 -14.44
CA LEU A 82 -10.05 3.93 -13.28
C LEU A 82 -11.22 4.89 -13.53
N ASP A 83 -12.43 4.42 -13.29
CA ASP A 83 -13.67 5.22 -13.42
C ASP A 83 -13.79 5.95 -14.79
N GLY A 84 -13.39 5.25 -15.87
CA GLY A 84 -13.43 5.77 -17.24
C GLY A 84 -12.36 6.82 -17.59
N TYR A 85 -11.36 7.03 -16.72
CA TYR A 85 -10.25 7.94 -16.94
C TYR A 85 -8.92 7.21 -16.93
N THR A 86 -7.99 7.70 -17.77
CA THR A 86 -6.62 7.19 -17.83
C THR A 86 -5.73 7.95 -16.86
N TYR A 87 -5.02 7.22 -16.02
CA TYR A 87 -4.02 7.73 -15.06
C TYR A 87 -2.64 7.22 -15.41
N LYS A 88 -1.67 8.10 -15.51
CA LYS A 88 -0.25 7.78 -15.76
C LYS A 88 0.57 7.86 -14.49
N ALA A 89 1.40 6.86 -14.29
CA ALA A 89 2.33 6.83 -13.19
C ALA A 89 3.47 7.84 -13.39
N GLU A 90 3.80 8.59 -12.36
CA GLU A 90 4.93 9.51 -12.35
C GLU A 90 6.00 8.99 -11.39
N MET A 91 7.07 8.39 -11.94
CA MET A 91 8.21 7.86 -11.18
C MET A 91 9.25 8.94 -10.85
N LYS A 92 8.87 10.23 -10.97
CA LYS A 92 9.70 11.37 -10.59
C LYS A 92 8.91 12.26 -9.64
N LEU A 93 9.23 12.18 -8.36
CA LEU A 93 8.59 12.99 -7.33
C LEU A 93 9.06 14.45 -7.42
N SER A 94 8.11 15.37 -7.47
CA SER A 94 8.39 16.78 -7.20
C SER A 94 8.62 17.01 -5.70
N VAL A 95 9.21 18.16 -5.35
CA VAL A 95 9.35 18.56 -3.93
C VAL A 95 7.99 18.61 -3.22
N LYS A 96 6.93 18.96 -3.95
CA LYS A 96 5.57 18.97 -3.40
C LYS A 96 5.06 17.56 -3.12
N ASP A 97 5.29 16.61 -4.05
CA ASP A 97 4.92 15.21 -3.85
C ASP A 97 5.64 14.60 -2.66
N THR A 98 6.98 14.80 -2.58
CA THR A 98 7.78 14.32 -1.44
C THR A 98 7.24 14.81 -0.11
N LYS A 99 6.95 16.12 0.03
CA LYS A 99 6.38 16.70 1.25
C LYS A 99 4.99 16.16 1.58
N LEU A 100 4.17 15.87 0.59
CA LEU A 100 2.84 15.29 0.80
C LEU A 100 2.94 13.82 1.22
N ILE A 101 3.82 13.06 0.61
CA ILE A 101 4.09 11.66 0.96
C ILE A 101 4.66 11.56 2.38
N GLU A 102 5.63 12.39 2.76
CA GLU A 102 6.15 12.46 4.12
C GLU A 102 5.03 12.72 5.14
N LYS A 103 4.09 13.62 4.83
CA LYS A 103 2.93 13.86 5.69
C LYS A 103 1.97 12.67 5.77
N ILE A 104 1.82 11.90 4.71
CA ILE A 104 1.00 10.69 4.70
C ILE A 104 1.63 9.62 5.59
N ILE A 105 2.95 9.40 5.46
CA ILE A 105 3.69 8.39 6.21
C ILE A 105 3.77 8.74 7.70
N THR A 106 3.99 10.02 8.04
CA THR A 106 4.12 10.48 9.44
C THR A 106 2.79 10.57 10.19
N LYS A 107 1.68 10.70 9.48
CA LYS A 107 0.37 10.54 10.08
C LYS A 107 0.08 9.05 10.15
N GLU A 108 -0.31 8.54 11.30
CA GLU A 108 -0.87 7.17 11.44
C GLU A 108 -2.16 7.05 10.61
N ASN A 109 -2.03 7.11 9.30
CA ASN A 109 -3.15 7.10 8.37
C ASN A 109 -3.41 5.66 7.93
N LYS A 110 -4.64 5.19 8.18
CA LYS A 110 -5.09 3.85 7.78
C LYS A 110 -5.06 3.61 6.26
N HIS A 111 -4.93 4.66 5.47
CA HIS A 111 -5.01 4.62 4.00
C HIS A 111 -3.76 5.20 3.33
N SER A 112 -2.60 4.99 3.94
CA SER A 112 -1.33 5.57 3.45
C SER A 112 -0.95 5.07 2.06
N VAL A 113 -1.18 3.80 1.75
CA VAL A 113 -0.82 3.19 0.46
C VAL A 113 -1.67 3.76 -0.66
N SER A 114 -3.00 3.73 -0.52
CA SER A 114 -3.92 4.27 -1.51
C SER A 114 -3.77 5.79 -1.71
N ASP A 115 -3.43 6.54 -0.66
CA ASP A 115 -3.14 7.97 -0.75
C ASP A 115 -1.84 8.24 -1.51
N ILE A 116 -0.79 7.42 -1.30
CA ILE A 116 0.47 7.49 -2.06
C ILE A 116 0.20 7.17 -3.53
N MET A 117 -0.55 6.10 -3.82
CA MET A 117 -0.93 5.76 -5.20
C MET A 117 -1.71 6.90 -5.86
N ALA A 118 -2.61 7.55 -5.13
CA ALA A 118 -3.34 8.71 -5.63
C ALA A 118 -2.43 9.90 -5.97
N LEU A 119 -1.31 10.09 -5.30
CA LEU A 119 -0.31 11.10 -5.65
C LEU A 119 0.54 10.69 -6.85
N MET A 120 0.96 9.42 -6.91
CA MET A 120 1.84 8.89 -7.96
C MET A 120 1.19 8.83 -9.33
N PHE A 121 -0.13 8.62 -9.39
CA PHE A 121 -0.87 8.51 -10.64
C PHE A 121 -1.61 9.79 -10.96
N LYS A 122 -1.26 10.41 -12.08
CA LYS A 122 -1.88 11.66 -12.56
C LYS A 122 -2.84 11.38 -13.71
N ARG A 123 -4.02 11.93 -13.61
CA ARG A 123 -5.02 11.89 -14.70
C ARG A 123 -4.54 12.71 -15.89
N THR A 124 -4.58 12.15 -17.08
CA THR A 124 -3.93 12.72 -18.28
C THR A 124 -4.63 13.99 -18.81
N ASP A 125 -5.89 14.19 -18.45
CA ASP A 125 -6.72 15.32 -18.90
C ASP A 125 -6.82 16.47 -17.89
N LEU A 126 -6.16 16.34 -16.72
CA LEU A 126 -6.18 17.38 -15.69
C LEU A 126 -4.89 18.20 -15.63
N SER A 127 -5.05 19.47 -15.26
CA SER A 127 -3.92 20.32 -14.90
C SER A 127 -3.25 19.88 -13.60
N ASN A 128 -2.00 20.33 -13.37
CA ASN A 128 -1.32 20.07 -12.09
C ASN A 128 -2.07 20.63 -10.88
N THR A 129 -2.79 21.76 -11.02
CA THR A 129 -3.56 22.33 -9.91
C THR A 129 -4.71 21.43 -9.53
N GLU A 130 -5.46 20.92 -10.50
CA GLU A 130 -6.59 20.01 -10.29
C GLU A 130 -6.13 18.66 -9.76
N HIS A 131 -4.94 18.17 -10.18
CA HIS A 131 -4.35 16.94 -9.65
C HIS A 131 -4.18 16.99 -8.12
N TYR A 132 -3.77 18.15 -7.56
CA TYR A 132 -3.56 18.31 -6.12
C TYR A 132 -4.81 18.79 -5.35
N ASP A 133 -5.95 18.89 -5.99
CA ASP A 133 -7.21 19.19 -5.29
C ASP A 133 -7.55 18.08 -4.29
N ASN A 134 -7.92 18.46 -3.07
CA ASN A 134 -8.17 17.51 -1.99
C ASN A 134 -9.35 16.57 -2.28
N ALA A 135 -10.41 17.07 -2.93
CA ALA A 135 -11.56 16.24 -3.26
C ALA A 135 -11.19 15.23 -4.33
N HIS A 136 -10.42 15.66 -5.33
CA HIS A 136 -9.91 14.80 -6.39
C HIS A 136 -8.96 13.72 -5.83
N LEU A 137 -8.00 14.06 -4.97
CA LEU A 137 -7.09 13.10 -4.35
C LEU A 137 -7.83 12.08 -3.49
N LYS A 138 -8.82 12.51 -2.70
CA LYS A 138 -9.65 11.60 -1.89
C LYS A 138 -10.48 10.65 -2.75
N HIS A 139 -11.05 11.15 -3.84
CA HIS A 139 -11.80 10.30 -4.78
C HIS A 139 -10.89 9.26 -5.39
N LYS A 140 -9.76 9.67 -5.90
CA LYS A 140 -8.75 8.80 -6.51
C LYS A 140 -8.21 7.76 -5.53
N SER A 141 -7.91 8.14 -4.29
CA SER A 141 -7.51 7.21 -3.22
C SER A 141 -8.55 6.10 -3.02
N LYS A 142 -9.85 6.43 -3.03
CA LYS A 142 -10.92 5.42 -2.95
C LYS A 142 -10.92 4.46 -4.14
N LEU A 143 -10.63 4.93 -5.35
CA LEU A 143 -10.53 4.06 -6.53
C LEU A 143 -9.34 3.12 -6.43
N PHE A 144 -8.19 3.61 -5.92
CA PHE A 144 -7.01 2.77 -5.71
C PHE A 144 -7.21 1.71 -4.63
N ARG A 145 -7.99 1.94 -3.59
CA ARG A 145 -8.31 0.93 -2.57
C ARG A 145 -8.86 -0.35 -3.14
N LEU A 146 -9.63 -0.26 -4.21
CA LEU A 146 -10.27 -1.39 -4.87
C LEU A 146 -9.33 -2.14 -5.84
N GLN A 147 -8.12 -1.62 -6.08
CA GLN A 147 -7.19 -2.25 -7.00
C GLN A 147 -6.40 -3.36 -6.30
N PRO A 148 -5.87 -4.36 -7.05
CA PRO A 148 -5.00 -5.38 -6.50
C PRO A 148 -3.80 -4.79 -5.78
N ALA A 149 -3.48 -5.29 -4.58
CA ALA A 149 -2.38 -4.78 -3.76
C ALA A 149 -1.03 -4.87 -4.45
N GLU A 150 -0.84 -5.88 -5.30
CA GLU A 150 0.42 -6.09 -6.02
C GLU A 150 0.86 -4.91 -6.89
N ILE A 151 -0.08 -4.10 -7.40
CA ILE A 151 0.27 -2.93 -8.22
C ILE A 151 0.90 -1.80 -7.41
N ALA A 152 0.67 -1.76 -6.10
CA ALA A 152 1.22 -0.70 -5.24
C ALA A 152 2.68 -0.95 -4.85
N ILE A 153 3.14 -2.20 -4.82
CA ILE A 153 4.45 -2.58 -4.27
C ILE A 153 5.63 -1.89 -4.95
N PRO A 154 5.74 -1.87 -6.30
CA PRO A 154 6.85 -1.18 -6.97
C PRO A 154 6.91 0.32 -6.62
N TYR A 155 5.74 0.95 -6.42
CA TYR A 155 5.66 2.36 -6.06
C TYR A 155 6.04 2.61 -4.61
N LEU A 156 5.65 1.74 -3.69
CA LEU A 156 6.06 1.83 -2.29
C LEU A 156 7.58 1.67 -2.14
N THR A 157 8.18 0.73 -2.87
CA THR A 157 9.64 0.56 -2.93
C THR A 157 10.31 1.83 -3.42
N PHE A 158 9.89 2.35 -4.58
CA PHE A 158 10.41 3.60 -5.14
C PHE A 158 10.29 4.79 -4.18
N VAL A 159 9.14 4.96 -3.54
CA VAL A 159 8.91 6.04 -2.58
C VAL A 159 9.82 5.90 -1.37
N THR A 160 9.96 4.70 -0.82
CA THR A 160 10.81 4.42 0.34
C THR A 160 12.27 4.73 0.04
N GLU A 161 12.78 4.30 -1.10
CA GLU A 161 14.14 4.58 -1.56
C GLU A 161 14.37 6.09 -1.77
N THR A 162 13.41 6.77 -2.41
CA THR A 162 13.52 8.21 -2.67
C THR A 162 13.58 9.02 -1.37
N ILE A 163 12.71 8.72 -0.40
CA ILE A 163 12.69 9.40 0.90
C ILE A 163 13.98 9.10 1.69
N SER A 164 14.41 7.85 1.71
CA SER A 164 15.67 7.46 2.39
C SER A 164 16.88 8.20 1.84
N ASN A 165 16.99 8.27 0.51
CA ASN A 165 18.07 9.00 -0.16
C ASN A 165 18.03 10.51 0.13
N HIS A 166 16.83 11.10 0.19
CA HIS A 166 16.64 12.51 0.53
C HIS A 166 17.05 12.80 1.97
N ALA A 167 16.67 11.96 2.93
CA ALA A 167 17.03 12.08 4.32
C ALA A 167 18.55 11.96 4.55
N GLN A 168 19.21 11.02 3.86
CA GLN A 168 20.67 10.85 3.92
C GLN A 168 21.40 12.08 3.39
N LYS A 169 20.91 12.66 2.28
CA LYS A 169 21.50 13.88 1.70
C LYS A 169 21.38 15.07 2.64
N GLN A 170 20.23 15.28 3.26
CA GLN A 170 20.04 16.36 4.25
C GLN A 170 20.94 16.18 5.48
N ALA A 171 21.11 14.95 5.96
CA ALA A 171 22.02 14.65 7.07
C ALA A 171 23.48 14.98 6.72
N ALA A 172 23.95 14.65 5.52
CA ALA A 172 25.30 14.97 5.06
C ALA A 172 25.51 16.49 4.96
N GLU A 173 24.59 17.23 4.37
CA GLU A 173 24.65 18.69 4.24
C GLU A 173 24.65 19.40 5.61
N SER A 174 23.94 18.86 6.60
CA SER A 174 23.91 19.42 7.97
C SER A 174 25.23 19.20 8.74
N VAL A 175 25.98 18.15 8.43
CA VAL A 175 27.30 17.87 9.03
C VAL A 175 28.38 18.83 8.46
N GLU A 176 28.32 19.07 7.16
CA GLU A 176 29.25 20.00 6.50
C GLU A 176 29.08 21.43 6.99
N SER A 177 27.84 21.89 7.20
CA SER A 177 27.53 23.26 7.65
C SER A 177 27.88 23.53 9.13
N ASN A 178 28.15 22.49 9.93
CA ASN A 178 28.52 22.64 11.34
C ASN A 178 30.07 22.58 11.56
N ASN A 179 30.85 22.39 10.49
CA ASN A 179 32.32 22.33 10.55
C ASN A 179 33.01 23.60 10.02
N ASP A 180 32.25 24.60 9.61
CA ASP A 180 32.70 25.94 9.25
C ASP A 180 32.41 26.94 10.40
#